data_ce3bfbc96534853d74abe9c3b264f126
#
_entry.id   ce3bfbc96534853d74abe9c3b264f126
#
_cell.length_a   1.000
_cell.length_b   1.000
_cell.length_c   1.000
_cell.angle_alpha   90.00
_cell.angle_beta   90.00
_cell.angle_gamma   90.00
#
_symmetry.space_group_name_H-M   'P 1'
#
loop_
_entity.id
_entity.type
_entity.pdbx_description
1 polymer ?
#
loop_
_entity_poly.entity_id
_entity_poly.type
_entity_poly.pdbx_seq_one_letter_code
_entity_poly.pdbx_strand_id
1 'polypeptide(L)'
;MSNHRHDHSLPSDADSRYLVAALTLLAAFMITEIITAVISGSLALLSDAGHMLSDIGAIAIALWAARLTRRRPQGSWTWGWKRAEIMSAAVNGVTLLVVAILVGIEAVRRLVTPPAVGGGLVMVIAAVGVVVNVAVAWLVARANRRSLNVEGAYQHILTDLFGFIGTLVAGLVIVTTGWTRADAIASLIICGLMLRAAWSLLSQTGRILMEVAPASCLLYTSPSPRD
;
A
#
# COMPACT_ATOMS: atom_id res chain seq x y z
N MET A 1 -38.14 15.92 -4.06
CA MET A 1 -36.85 16.59 -4.35
C MET A 1 -35.96 16.43 -3.13
N SER A 2 -35.25 15.32 -3.03
CA SER A 2 -34.29 15.07 -1.94
C SER A 2 -32.91 15.50 -2.39
N ASN A 3 -32.42 16.56 -1.79
CA ASN A 3 -31.15 17.19 -2.07
C ASN A 3 -30.02 16.35 -1.40
N HIS A 4 -29.47 15.36 -2.09
CA HIS A 4 -28.26 14.67 -1.66
C HIS A 4 -27.06 15.62 -1.82
N ARG A 5 -26.85 16.48 -0.83
CA ARG A 5 -25.55 17.14 -0.64
C ARG A 5 -24.53 16.06 -0.30
N HIS A 6 -23.66 15.72 -1.24
CA HIS A 6 -22.40 15.07 -0.95
C HIS A 6 -21.55 16.08 -0.16
N ASP A 7 -21.62 15.95 1.16
CA ASP A 7 -20.84 16.77 2.08
C ASP A 7 -19.39 16.25 2.03
N HIS A 8 -18.57 16.84 1.16
CA HIS A 8 -17.12 16.70 1.16
C HIS A 8 -16.53 17.55 2.31
N SER A 9 -16.98 17.29 3.54
CA SER A 9 -16.40 17.90 4.72
C SER A 9 -14.95 17.46 4.82
N LEU A 10 -14.03 18.43 4.74
CA LEU A 10 -12.63 18.21 5.08
C LEU A 10 -12.55 17.54 6.47
N PRO A 11 -11.59 16.62 6.70
CA PRO A 11 -11.41 16.01 8.02
C PRO A 11 -11.34 17.12 9.08
N SER A 12 -12.01 16.92 10.22
CA SER A 12 -11.89 17.83 11.35
C SER A 12 -10.42 17.88 11.81
N ASP A 13 -10.00 19.00 12.44
CA ASP A 13 -8.61 19.13 12.93
C ASP A 13 -8.19 18.00 13.85
N ALA A 14 -9.13 17.40 14.58
CA ALA A 14 -8.89 16.22 15.41
C ALA A 14 -8.59 14.97 14.56
N ASP A 15 -9.32 14.75 13.47
CA ASP A 15 -9.10 13.61 12.56
C ASP A 15 -7.71 13.70 11.88
N SER A 16 -7.30 14.92 11.51
CA SER A 16 -6.01 15.15 10.88
C SER A 16 -4.82 14.83 11.81
N ARG A 17 -4.95 15.07 13.11
CA ARG A 17 -3.91 14.75 14.11
C ARG A 17 -3.69 13.24 14.25
N TYR A 18 -4.76 12.45 14.29
CA TYR A 18 -4.66 10.99 14.35
C TYR A 18 -4.02 10.42 13.08
N LEU A 19 -4.37 10.92 11.91
CA LEU A 19 -3.78 10.49 10.64
C LEU A 19 -2.30 10.87 10.53
N VAL A 20 -1.91 12.07 10.96
CA VAL A 20 -0.50 12.50 10.98
C VAL A 20 0.30 11.67 11.98
N ALA A 21 -0.24 11.40 13.17
CA ALA A 21 0.42 10.54 14.15
C ALA A 21 0.62 9.11 13.62
N ALA A 22 -0.40 8.54 12.97
CA ALA A 22 -0.33 7.23 12.34
C ALA A 22 0.76 7.20 11.25
N LEU A 23 0.77 8.18 10.35
CA LEU A 23 1.77 8.27 9.27
C LEU A 23 3.19 8.44 9.82
N THR A 24 3.38 9.27 10.85
CA THR A 24 4.68 9.48 11.48
C THR A 24 5.20 8.20 12.13
N LEU A 25 4.31 7.46 12.81
CA LEU A 25 4.65 6.19 13.45
C LEU A 25 5.03 5.13 12.43
N LEU A 26 4.28 5.01 11.33
CA LEU A 26 4.60 4.10 10.22
C LEU A 26 5.92 4.45 9.54
N ALA A 27 6.17 5.74 9.27
CA ALA A 27 7.42 6.18 8.65
C ALA A 27 8.65 5.91 9.55
N ALA A 28 8.54 6.15 10.84
CA ALA A 28 9.60 5.85 11.80
C ALA A 28 9.85 4.34 11.91
N PHE A 29 8.78 3.55 11.93
CA PHE A 29 8.89 2.10 11.93
C PHE A 29 9.53 1.57 10.65
N MET A 30 9.12 2.03 9.47
CA MET A 30 9.70 1.65 8.18
C MET A 30 11.21 1.89 8.13
N ILE A 31 11.70 3.02 8.65
CA ILE A 31 13.14 3.30 8.71
C ILE A 31 13.85 2.26 9.59
N THR A 32 13.28 1.94 10.75
CA THR A 32 13.82 0.92 11.65
C THR A 32 13.84 -0.46 10.99
N GLU A 33 12.80 -0.79 10.24
CA GLU A 33 12.65 -2.05 9.52
C GLU A 33 13.69 -2.18 8.40
N ILE A 34 13.90 -1.14 7.58
CA ILE A 34 14.94 -1.13 6.54
C ILE A 34 16.33 -1.40 7.16
N ILE A 35 16.67 -0.70 8.23
CA ILE A 35 17.96 -0.86 8.91
C ILE A 35 18.10 -2.32 9.40
N THR A 36 17.05 -2.85 10.02
CA THR A 36 17.08 -4.22 10.56
C THR A 36 17.09 -5.26 9.45
N ALA A 37 16.36 -5.05 8.35
CA ALA A 37 16.38 -5.94 7.18
C ALA A 37 17.78 -6.09 6.61
N VAL A 38 18.52 -4.97 6.48
CA VAL A 38 19.91 -4.98 6.00
C VAL A 38 20.83 -5.70 6.98
N ILE A 39 20.71 -5.45 8.29
CA ILE A 39 21.57 -6.06 9.31
C ILE A 39 21.29 -7.55 9.46
N SER A 40 20.02 -7.96 9.45
CA SER A 40 19.62 -9.37 9.64
C SER A 40 19.76 -10.22 8.37
N GLY A 41 19.86 -9.57 7.20
CA GLY A 41 19.82 -10.24 5.90
C GLY A 41 18.45 -10.81 5.55
N SER A 42 17.38 -10.41 6.25
CA SER A 42 16.01 -10.90 5.98
C SER A 42 15.43 -10.26 4.73
N LEU A 43 15.02 -11.12 3.79
CA LEU A 43 14.32 -10.69 2.59
C LEU A 43 12.84 -10.38 2.88
N ALA A 44 12.25 -11.05 3.87
CA ALA A 44 10.87 -10.78 4.26
C ALA A 44 10.70 -9.35 4.79
N LEU A 45 11.59 -8.90 5.69
CA LEU A 45 11.60 -7.52 6.18
C LEU A 45 11.90 -6.51 5.05
N LEU A 46 12.85 -6.83 4.16
CA LEU A 46 13.17 -5.94 3.04
C LEU A 46 12.02 -5.84 2.04
N SER A 47 11.29 -6.93 1.82
CA SER A 47 10.09 -6.97 0.97
C SER A 47 8.97 -6.09 1.55
N ASP A 48 8.73 -6.21 2.85
CA ASP A 48 7.71 -5.45 3.55
C ASP A 48 8.05 -3.96 3.57
N ALA A 49 9.29 -3.60 3.92
CA ALA A 49 9.78 -2.22 3.85
C ALA A 49 9.68 -1.63 2.43
N GLY A 50 9.92 -2.43 1.38
CA GLY A 50 9.75 -2.03 -0.02
C GLY A 50 8.28 -1.74 -0.36
N HIS A 51 7.34 -2.53 0.17
CA HIS A 51 5.91 -2.29 0.05
C HIS A 51 5.51 -0.97 0.74
N MET A 52 5.87 -0.78 2.01
CA MET A 52 5.60 0.44 2.76
C MET A 52 6.20 1.69 2.10
N LEU A 53 7.42 1.59 1.55
CA LEU A 53 8.05 2.70 0.83
C LEU A 53 7.26 3.07 -0.44
N SER A 54 6.76 2.06 -1.17
CA SER A 54 5.90 2.26 -2.34
C SER A 54 4.62 3.02 -1.97
N ASP A 55 3.99 2.68 -0.84
CA ASP A 55 2.75 3.30 -0.38
C ASP A 55 2.95 4.75 0.09
N ILE A 56 4.02 5.01 0.86
CA ILE A 56 4.39 6.37 1.25
C ILE A 56 4.70 7.21 0.00
N GLY A 57 5.42 6.64 -0.97
CA GLY A 57 5.70 7.29 -2.25
C GLY A 57 4.41 7.60 -3.03
N ALA A 58 3.46 6.66 -3.06
CA ALA A 58 2.16 6.85 -3.69
C ALA A 58 1.37 8.01 -3.07
N ILE A 59 1.31 8.04 -1.73
CA ILE A 59 0.63 9.13 -1.01
C ILE A 59 1.30 10.47 -1.30
N ALA A 60 2.63 10.54 -1.30
CA ALA A 60 3.38 11.76 -1.61
C ALA A 60 3.10 12.26 -3.03
N ILE A 61 3.13 11.36 -4.03
CA ILE A 61 2.85 11.68 -5.43
C ILE A 61 1.38 12.07 -5.61
N ALA A 62 0.45 11.38 -4.95
CA ALA A 62 -0.98 11.70 -4.99
C ALA A 62 -1.27 13.09 -4.40
N LEU A 63 -0.65 13.44 -3.27
CA LEU A 63 -0.75 14.78 -2.68
C LEU A 63 -0.17 15.86 -3.61
N TRP A 64 0.95 15.58 -4.26
CA TRP A 64 1.54 16.48 -5.24
C TRP A 64 0.63 16.65 -6.47
N ALA A 65 0.10 15.55 -7.01
CA ALA A 65 -0.86 15.57 -8.12
C ALA A 65 -2.13 16.35 -7.74
N ALA A 66 -2.68 16.13 -6.53
CA ALA A 66 -3.85 16.87 -6.02
C ALA A 66 -3.59 18.38 -5.92
N ARG A 67 -2.36 18.80 -5.58
CA ARG A 67 -1.99 20.23 -5.62
C ARG A 67 -1.93 20.77 -7.05
N LEU A 68 -1.46 19.96 -8.00
CA LEU A 68 -1.42 20.35 -9.42
C LEU A 68 -2.82 20.48 -10.01
N THR A 69 -3.76 19.61 -9.67
CA THR A 69 -5.14 19.64 -10.19
C THR A 69 -5.92 20.87 -9.76
N ARG A 70 -5.50 21.55 -8.66
CA ARG A 70 -6.07 22.83 -8.22
C ARG A 70 -5.66 24.02 -9.10
N ARG A 71 -4.63 23.87 -9.95
CA ARG A 71 -4.22 24.92 -10.89
C ARG A 71 -5.22 25.00 -12.05
N ARG A 72 -5.60 26.23 -12.40
CA ARG A 72 -6.51 26.45 -13.53
C ARG A 72 -5.88 25.99 -14.84
N PRO A 73 -6.67 25.41 -15.76
CA PRO A 73 -6.18 25.08 -17.11
C PRO A 73 -5.61 26.34 -17.78
N GLN A 74 -4.40 26.24 -18.36
CA GLN A 74 -3.75 27.36 -19.06
C GLN A 74 -3.11 26.87 -20.35
N GLY A 75 -3.22 27.65 -21.43
CA GLY A 75 -2.59 27.39 -22.70
C GLY A 75 -3.09 26.09 -23.37
N SER A 76 -2.15 25.26 -23.86
CA SER A 76 -2.42 23.99 -24.54
C SER A 76 -3.00 22.89 -23.63
N TRP A 77 -3.01 23.09 -22.29
CA TRP A 77 -3.50 22.12 -21.32
C TRP A 77 -5.02 22.32 -21.07
N THR A 78 -5.83 22.04 -22.08
CA THR A 78 -7.29 22.28 -22.06
C THR A 78 -8.01 21.46 -21.00
N TRP A 79 -7.54 20.26 -20.65
CA TRP A 79 -8.09 19.40 -19.60
C TRP A 79 -7.43 19.64 -18.22
N GLY A 80 -6.40 20.51 -18.15
CA GLY A 80 -5.62 20.75 -16.94
C GLY A 80 -4.88 19.49 -16.47
N TRP A 81 -4.63 19.39 -15.17
CA TRP A 81 -3.85 18.31 -14.53
C TRP A 81 -4.72 17.18 -13.95
N LYS A 82 -5.99 17.05 -14.37
CA LYS A 82 -6.93 16.07 -13.81
C LYS A 82 -6.46 14.62 -13.96
N ARG A 83 -5.69 14.33 -15.02
CA ARG A 83 -5.14 12.98 -15.23
C ARG A 83 -3.87 12.70 -14.42
N ALA A 84 -3.26 13.70 -13.77
CA ALA A 84 -2.04 13.54 -12.98
C ALA A 84 -2.26 12.59 -11.79
N GLU A 85 -3.45 12.60 -11.19
CA GLU A 85 -3.82 11.69 -10.11
C GLU A 85 -3.86 10.23 -10.58
N ILE A 86 -4.44 9.96 -11.75
CA ILE A 86 -4.51 8.61 -12.32
C ILE A 86 -3.12 8.14 -12.71
N MET A 87 -2.28 9.02 -13.28
CA MET A 87 -0.91 8.70 -13.62
C MET A 87 -0.06 8.42 -12.38
N SER A 88 -0.29 9.13 -11.27
CA SER A 88 0.40 8.86 -10.01
C SER A 88 0.10 7.45 -9.49
N ALA A 89 -1.17 7.03 -9.58
CA ALA A 89 -1.58 5.67 -9.22
C ALA A 89 -0.95 4.61 -10.16
N ALA A 90 -0.85 4.90 -11.47
CA ALA A 90 -0.17 4.01 -12.41
C ALA A 90 1.33 3.86 -12.09
N VAL A 91 2.02 4.97 -11.80
CA VAL A 91 3.44 4.94 -11.40
C VAL A 91 3.63 4.09 -10.14
N ASN A 92 2.77 4.27 -9.12
CA ASN A 92 2.81 3.44 -7.92
C ASN A 92 2.62 1.94 -8.24
N GLY A 93 1.62 1.60 -9.07
CA GLY A 93 1.37 0.23 -9.49
C GLY A 93 2.57 -0.40 -10.22
N VAL A 94 3.25 0.37 -11.09
CA VAL A 94 4.48 -0.08 -11.77
C VAL A 94 5.62 -0.27 -10.78
N THR A 95 5.83 0.67 -9.85
CA THR A 95 6.88 0.57 -8.82
C THR A 95 6.67 -0.68 -7.96
N LEU A 96 5.44 -0.90 -7.49
CA LEU A 96 5.08 -2.07 -6.69
C LEU A 96 5.31 -3.38 -7.47
N LEU A 97 4.97 -3.41 -8.76
CA LEU A 97 5.20 -4.56 -9.64
C LEU A 97 6.70 -4.86 -9.78
N VAL A 98 7.52 -3.83 -10.02
CA VAL A 98 8.98 -3.98 -10.16
C VAL A 98 9.58 -4.52 -8.86
N VAL A 99 9.25 -3.93 -7.71
CA VAL A 99 9.73 -4.40 -6.41
C VAL A 99 9.32 -5.84 -6.16
N ALA A 100 8.06 -6.21 -6.41
CA ALA A 100 7.56 -7.56 -6.23
C ALA A 100 8.31 -8.57 -7.11
N ILE A 101 8.61 -8.24 -8.37
CA ILE A 101 9.38 -9.12 -9.26
C ILE A 101 10.80 -9.31 -8.74
N LEU A 102 11.50 -8.23 -8.33
CA LEU A 102 12.87 -8.31 -7.81
C LEU A 102 12.93 -9.15 -6.54
N VAL A 103 12.02 -8.91 -5.61
CA VAL A 103 11.91 -9.70 -4.36
C VAL A 103 11.57 -11.16 -4.66
N GLY A 104 10.64 -11.41 -5.59
CA GLY A 104 10.26 -12.77 -5.98
C GLY A 104 11.44 -13.58 -6.57
N ILE A 105 12.23 -12.96 -7.45
CA ILE A 105 13.44 -13.60 -8.01
C ILE A 105 14.42 -13.93 -6.89
N GLU A 106 14.69 -12.99 -5.99
CA GLU A 106 15.62 -13.21 -4.89
C GLU A 106 15.09 -14.26 -3.90
N ALA A 107 13.79 -14.27 -3.61
CA ALA A 107 13.17 -15.27 -2.74
C ALA A 107 13.31 -16.69 -3.32
N VAL A 108 13.10 -16.86 -4.63
CA VAL A 108 13.33 -18.15 -5.31
C VAL A 108 14.78 -18.58 -5.22
N ARG A 109 15.74 -17.67 -5.40
CA ARG A 109 17.17 -17.95 -5.22
C ARG A 109 17.48 -18.43 -3.80
N ARG A 110 16.92 -17.78 -2.77
CA ARG A 110 17.12 -18.14 -1.36
C ARG A 110 16.44 -19.44 -0.95
N LEU A 111 15.45 -19.92 -1.69
CA LEU A 111 14.93 -21.28 -1.50
C LEU A 111 15.96 -22.36 -1.88
N VAL A 112 16.74 -22.10 -2.94
CA VAL A 112 17.77 -23.04 -3.42
C VAL A 112 19.05 -22.92 -2.57
N THR A 113 19.54 -21.68 -2.39
CA THR A 113 20.76 -21.36 -1.64
C THR A 113 20.43 -20.41 -0.49
N PRO A 114 19.92 -20.94 0.65
CA PRO A 114 19.49 -20.09 1.76
C PRO A 114 20.71 -19.42 2.43
N PRO A 115 20.71 -18.09 2.56
CA PRO A 115 21.75 -17.39 3.32
C PRO A 115 21.52 -17.56 4.83
N ALA A 116 22.52 -17.21 5.63
CA ALA A 116 22.33 -17.07 7.06
C ALA A 116 21.44 -15.84 7.34
N VAL A 117 20.35 -16.05 8.04
CA VAL A 117 19.40 -14.98 8.43
C VAL A 117 19.39 -14.88 9.95
N GLY A 118 19.50 -13.64 10.46
CA GLY A 118 19.41 -13.35 11.89
C GLY A 118 17.98 -13.49 12.43
N GLY A 119 17.47 -14.70 12.54
CA GLY A 119 16.07 -15.01 12.90
C GLY A 119 15.59 -14.30 14.17
N GLY A 120 16.46 -14.11 15.18
CA GLY A 120 16.12 -13.38 16.40
C GLY A 120 15.78 -11.90 16.15
N LEU A 121 16.55 -11.21 15.29
CA LEU A 121 16.28 -9.83 14.90
C LEU A 121 14.99 -9.74 14.06
N VAL A 122 14.79 -10.67 13.13
CA VAL A 122 13.56 -10.75 12.33
C VAL A 122 12.33 -10.89 13.23
N MET A 123 12.39 -11.81 14.20
CA MET A 123 11.30 -12.03 15.14
C MET A 123 10.98 -10.79 15.99
N VAL A 124 12.01 -10.11 16.52
CA VAL A 124 11.82 -8.91 17.35
C VAL A 124 11.19 -7.79 16.53
N ILE A 125 11.70 -7.51 15.34
CA ILE A 125 11.16 -6.43 14.49
C ILE A 125 9.75 -6.76 14.00
N ALA A 126 9.48 -8.00 13.63
CA ALA A 126 8.14 -8.41 13.24
C ALA A 126 7.13 -8.28 14.40
N ALA A 127 7.55 -8.61 15.64
CA ALA A 127 6.72 -8.40 16.83
C ALA A 127 6.46 -6.91 17.09
N VAL A 128 7.47 -6.04 16.93
CA VAL A 128 7.31 -4.59 17.00
C VAL A 128 6.37 -4.10 15.90
N GLY A 129 6.50 -4.63 14.67
CA GLY A 129 5.62 -4.32 13.54
C GLY A 129 4.15 -4.65 13.83
N VAL A 130 3.89 -5.81 14.42
CA VAL A 130 2.52 -6.17 14.86
C VAL A 130 1.98 -5.14 15.85
N VAL A 131 2.77 -4.74 16.87
CA VAL A 131 2.35 -3.76 17.88
C VAL A 131 2.11 -2.38 17.23
N VAL A 132 3.02 -1.94 16.36
CA VAL A 132 2.90 -0.66 15.64
C VAL A 132 1.64 -0.67 14.77
N ASN A 133 1.40 -1.72 13.98
CA ASN A 133 0.23 -1.80 13.11
C ASN A 133 -1.09 -1.86 13.89
N VAL A 134 -1.12 -2.54 15.04
CA VAL A 134 -2.27 -2.50 15.93
C VAL A 134 -2.51 -1.09 16.49
N ALA A 135 -1.45 -0.39 16.90
CA ALA A 135 -1.54 0.99 17.37
C ALA A 135 -2.04 1.94 16.27
N VAL A 136 -1.50 1.80 15.05
CA VAL A 136 -1.91 2.60 13.88
C VAL A 136 -3.36 2.29 13.49
N ALA A 137 -3.76 1.01 13.45
CA ALA A 137 -5.15 0.61 13.21
C ALA A 137 -6.10 1.24 14.25
N TRP A 138 -5.71 1.27 15.52
CA TRP A 138 -6.47 1.89 16.57
C TRP A 138 -6.55 3.42 16.41
N LEU A 139 -5.47 4.09 16.05
CA LEU A 139 -5.45 5.53 15.76
C LEU A 139 -6.38 5.88 14.59
N VAL A 140 -6.27 5.15 13.48
CA VAL A 140 -7.10 5.34 12.28
C VAL A 140 -8.57 4.99 12.57
N ALA A 141 -8.83 3.97 13.41
CA ALA A 141 -10.17 3.63 13.82
C ALA A 141 -10.86 4.73 14.65
N ARG A 142 -10.10 5.60 15.29
CA ARG A 142 -10.61 6.77 16.02
C ARG A 142 -10.86 7.99 15.13
N ALA A 143 -10.25 8.05 13.95
CA ALA A 143 -10.59 9.03 12.94
C ALA A 143 -11.99 8.72 12.36
N ASN A 144 -12.63 9.74 11.75
CA ASN A 144 -13.99 9.60 11.24
C ASN A 144 -14.04 8.62 10.04
N ARG A 145 -14.50 7.38 10.27
CA ARG A 145 -14.60 6.30 9.26
C ARG A 145 -15.62 6.55 8.14
N ARG A 146 -16.37 7.65 8.16
CA ARG A 146 -17.32 7.98 7.08
C ARG A 146 -16.62 8.41 5.78
N SER A 147 -15.31 8.69 5.83
CA SER A 147 -14.51 8.95 4.65
C SER A 147 -14.02 7.64 4.02
N LEU A 148 -14.25 7.44 2.72
CA LEU A 148 -13.75 6.30 1.95
C LEU A 148 -12.21 6.16 2.02
N ASN A 149 -11.50 7.29 2.15
CA ASN A 149 -10.04 7.30 2.28
C ASN A 149 -9.58 6.71 3.63
N VAL A 150 -10.29 6.99 4.72
CA VAL A 150 -9.97 6.45 6.05
C VAL A 150 -10.26 4.96 6.11
N GLU A 151 -11.36 4.51 5.51
CA GLU A 151 -11.69 3.09 5.41
C GLU A 151 -10.66 2.34 4.56
N GLY A 152 -10.24 2.90 3.41
CA GLY A 152 -9.18 2.32 2.58
C GLY A 152 -7.85 2.20 3.34
N ALA A 153 -7.45 3.24 4.07
CA ALA A 153 -6.24 3.21 4.90
C ALA A 153 -6.33 2.14 6.00
N TYR A 154 -7.48 1.99 6.64
CA TYR A 154 -7.70 0.97 7.67
C TYR A 154 -7.57 -0.45 7.12
N GLN A 155 -8.16 -0.74 5.95
CA GLN A 155 -8.07 -2.03 5.28
C GLN A 155 -6.61 -2.35 4.89
N HIS A 156 -5.87 -1.34 4.44
CA HIS A 156 -4.46 -1.48 4.11
C HIS A 156 -3.62 -1.87 5.34
N ILE A 157 -3.77 -1.14 6.46
CA ILE A 157 -3.07 -1.41 7.71
C ILE A 157 -3.37 -2.83 8.23
N LEU A 158 -4.60 -3.32 8.05
CA LEU A 158 -4.93 -4.71 8.39
C LEU A 158 -4.19 -5.72 7.51
N THR A 159 -4.01 -5.43 6.23
CA THR A 159 -3.26 -6.29 5.32
C THR A 159 -1.78 -6.36 5.72
N ASP A 160 -1.18 -5.24 6.08
CA ASP A 160 0.20 -5.16 6.58
C ASP A 160 0.37 -5.95 7.89
N LEU A 161 -0.62 -5.86 8.78
CA LEU A 161 -0.63 -6.64 10.02
C LEU A 161 -0.52 -8.15 9.76
N PHE A 162 -1.21 -8.68 8.75
CA PHE A 162 -1.08 -10.08 8.35
C PHE A 162 0.31 -10.40 7.79
N GLY A 163 0.94 -9.49 7.05
CA GLY A 163 2.32 -9.59 6.59
C GLY A 163 3.30 -9.74 7.76
N PHE A 164 3.18 -8.87 8.78
CA PHE A 164 4.03 -8.94 9.99
C PHE A 164 3.81 -10.21 10.80
N ILE A 165 2.58 -10.71 10.90
CA ILE A 165 2.31 -12.01 11.55
C ILE A 165 3.02 -13.13 10.79
N GLY A 166 2.98 -13.12 9.46
CA GLY A 166 3.71 -14.10 8.62
C GLY A 166 5.22 -14.05 8.85
N THR A 167 5.80 -12.85 8.87
CA THR A 167 7.23 -12.61 9.13
C THR A 167 7.63 -13.02 10.56
N LEU A 168 6.76 -12.77 11.55
CA LEU A 168 6.96 -13.21 12.93
C LEU A 168 7.02 -14.73 13.03
N VAL A 169 6.10 -15.42 12.36
CA VAL A 169 6.08 -16.89 12.31
C VAL A 169 7.35 -17.41 11.63
N ALA A 170 7.79 -16.81 10.52
CA ALA A 170 9.04 -17.18 9.86
C ALA A 170 10.26 -16.99 10.78
N GLY A 171 10.35 -15.85 11.47
CA GLY A 171 11.41 -15.58 12.46
C GLY A 171 11.43 -16.60 13.59
N LEU A 172 10.25 -16.96 14.12
CA LEU A 172 10.11 -17.99 15.15
C LEU A 172 10.59 -19.38 14.65
N VAL A 173 10.21 -19.75 13.43
CA VAL A 173 10.66 -21.01 12.81
C VAL A 173 12.17 -21.00 12.67
N ILE A 174 12.79 -19.92 12.23
CA ILE A 174 14.25 -19.82 12.09
C ILE A 174 14.94 -19.97 13.45
N VAL A 175 14.45 -19.30 14.48
CA VAL A 175 15.04 -19.35 15.83
C VAL A 175 14.93 -20.75 16.43
N THR A 176 13.81 -21.43 16.24
CA THR A 176 13.54 -22.74 16.88
C THR A 176 14.12 -23.93 16.11
N THR A 177 14.14 -23.85 14.78
CA THR A 177 14.54 -24.99 13.93
C THR A 177 15.84 -24.77 13.16
N GLY A 178 16.33 -23.52 13.07
CA GLY A 178 17.43 -23.13 12.19
C GLY A 178 17.08 -23.14 10.69
N TRP A 179 15.80 -23.32 10.33
CA TRP A 179 15.37 -23.44 8.94
C TRP A 179 15.22 -22.08 8.26
N THR A 180 16.32 -21.56 7.73
CA THR A 180 16.40 -20.21 7.13
C THR A 180 15.54 -20.03 5.86
N ARG A 181 15.09 -21.11 5.21
CA ARG A 181 14.15 -21.03 4.07
C ARG A 181 12.78 -20.46 4.45
N ALA A 182 12.44 -20.45 5.74
CA ALA A 182 11.19 -19.84 6.21
C ALA A 182 11.09 -18.35 5.85
N ASP A 183 12.21 -17.60 5.90
CA ASP A 183 12.27 -16.19 5.46
C ASP A 183 11.93 -16.03 3.96
N ALA A 184 12.49 -16.90 3.12
CA ALA A 184 12.20 -16.88 1.68
C ALA A 184 10.74 -17.24 1.37
N ILE A 185 10.13 -18.15 2.13
CA ILE A 185 8.71 -18.50 1.98
C ILE A 185 7.82 -17.32 2.39
N ALA A 186 8.11 -16.67 3.52
CA ALA A 186 7.40 -15.46 3.95
C ALA A 186 7.51 -14.35 2.90
N SER A 187 8.72 -14.13 2.35
CA SER A 187 8.96 -13.18 1.25
C SER A 187 8.13 -13.49 0.01
N LEU A 188 7.98 -14.77 -0.36
CA LEU A 188 7.15 -15.18 -1.50
C LEU A 188 5.65 -14.91 -1.26
N ILE A 189 5.18 -15.09 -0.04
CA ILE A 189 3.79 -14.77 0.33
C ILE A 189 3.55 -13.26 0.19
N ILE A 190 4.43 -12.44 0.77
CA ILE A 190 4.37 -10.98 0.67
C ILE A 190 4.44 -10.55 -0.80
N CYS A 191 5.38 -11.12 -1.57
CA CYS A 191 5.50 -10.89 -3.02
C CYS A 191 4.19 -11.18 -3.77
N GLY A 192 3.52 -12.29 -3.45
CA GLY A 192 2.22 -12.64 -4.04
C GLY A 192 1.13 -11.60 -3.73
N LEU A 193 1.10 -11.09 -2.51
CA LEU A 193 0.19 -10.00 -2.11
C LEU A 193 0.50 -8.70 -2.86
N MET A 194 1.79 -8.34 -2.98
CA MET A 194 2.24 -7.18 -3.74
C MET A 194 1.87 -7.28 -5.22
N LEU A 195 2.08 -8.44 -5.87
CA LEU A 195 1.69 -8.68 -7.26
C LEU A 195 0.19 -8.53 -7.48
N ARG A 196 -0.62 -9.05 -6.55
CA ARG A 196 -2.08 -8.88 -6.58
C ARG A 196 -2.48 -7.42 -6.47
N ALA A 197 -1.88 -6.68 -5.54
CA ALA A 197 -2.14 -5.25 -5.34
C ALA A 197 -1.71 -4.43 -6.57
N ALA A 198 -0.53 -4.68 -7.12
CA ALA A 198 -0.03 -4.03 -8.34
C ALA A 198 -0.96 -4.29 -9.53
N TRP A 199 -1.40 -5.54 -9.72
CA TRP A 199 -2.34 -5.90 -10.79
C TRP A 199 -3.68 -5.19 -10.63
N SER A 200 -4.23 -5.15 -9.42
CA SER A 200 -5.49 -4.45 -9.13
C SER A 200 -5.38 -2.97 -9.46
N LEU A 201 -4.30 -2.32 -9.02
CA LEU A 201 -4.06 -0.89 -9.23
C LEU A 201 -3.85 -0.56 -10.71
N LEU A 202 -3.01 -1.33 -11.42
CA LEU A 202 -2.73 -1.13 -12.84
C LEU A 202 -3.95 -1.40 -13.72
N SER A 203 -4.75 -2.44 -13.40
CA SER A 203 -5.97 -2.72 -14.16
C SER A 203 -7.02 -1.63 -13.97
N GLN A 204 -7.19 -1.09 -12.77
CA GLN A 204 -8.11 0.01 -12.50
C GLN A 204 -7.66 1.29 -13.21
N THR A 205 -6.40 1.68 -13.07
CA THR A 205 -5.85 2.87 -13.73
C THR A 205 -5.87 2.74 -15.26
N GLY A 206 -5.56 1.56 -15.79
CA GLY A 206 -5.65 1.27 -17.21
C GLY A 206 -7.06 1.43 -17.76
N ARG A 207 -8.08 0.90 -17.06
CA ARG A 207 -9.50 1.06 -17.44
C ARG A 207 -9.93 2.52 -17.46
N ILE A 208 -9.49 3.33 -16.50
CA ILE A 208 -9.81 4.76 -16.45
C ILE A 208 -9.09 5.51 -17.59
N LEU A 209 -7.81 5.22 -17.84
CA LEU A 209 -7.05 5.84 -18.93
C LEU A 209 -7.60 5.49 -20.31
N MET A 210 -8.12 4.27 -20.50
CA MET A 210 -8.75 3.79 -21.72
C MET A 210 -10.23 4.17 -21.83
N GLU A 211 -10.76 4.95 -20.87
CA GLU A 211 -12.15 5.42 -20.83
C GLU A 211 -13.17 4.27 -20.93
N VAL A 212 -12.85 3.12 -20.33
CA VAL A 212 -13.73 1.93 -20.33
C VAL A 212 -15.01 2.23 -19.54
N ALA A 213 -16.17 1.94 -20.11
CA ALA A 213 -17.45 2.12 -19.45
C ALA A 213 -17.51 1.37 -18.10
N PRO A 214 -18.08 1.98 -17.04
CA PRO A 214 -18.31 1.29 -15.76
C PRO A 214 -19.10 0.00 -15.97
N ALA A 215 -18.78 -1.05 -15.20
CA ALA A 215 -19.45 -2.35 -15.32
C ALA A 215 -20.99 -2.29 -15.06
N SER A 216 -21.44 -1.23 -14.36
CA SER A 216 -22.86 -0.97 -14.09
C SER A 216 -23.53 -0.08 -15.15
N CYS A 217 -22.79 0.37 -16.18
CA CYS A 217 -23.33 1.23 -17.23
C CYS A 217 -23.96 0.38 -18.34
N LEU A 218 -25.29 0.32 -18.36
CA LEU A 218 -26.08 -0.35 -19.41
C LEU A 218 -26.19 0.60 -20.61
N LEU A 219 -25.11 0.72 -21.40
CA LEU A 219 -25.03 1.65 -22.56
C LEU A 219 -26.14 1.43 -23.61
N TYR A 220 -26.81 0.26 -23.62
CA TYR A 220 -27.80 -0.12 -24.60
C TYR A 220 -29.23 -0.25 -24.05
N THR A 221 -29.44 -0.01 -22.76
CA THR A 221 -30.77 -0.17 -22.12
C THR A 221 -31.40 1.12 -21.61
N SER A 222 -30.71 2.27 -21.69
CA SER A 222 -31.39 3.55 -21.47
C SER A 222 -32.03 4.01 -22.78
N PRO A 223 -33.35 4.31 -22.78
CA PRO A 223 -34.03 4.83 -23.96
C PRO A 223 -33.33 6.14 -24.39
N SER A 224 -33.12 6.28 -25.70
CA SER A 224 -32.60 7.51 -26.29
C SER A 224 -33.56 8.66 -25.94
N PRO A 225 -33.07 9.84 -25.58
CA PRO A 225 -33.95 11.01 -25.41
C PRO A 225 -34.70 11.44 -26.68
N ARG A 226 -34.49 10.71 -27.79
CA ARG A 226 -35.11 10.96 -29.08
C ARG A 226 -36.15 9.89 -29.47
N ASP A 227 -36.36 8.87 -28.66
CA ASP A 227 -37.45 7.91 -28.79
C ASP A 227 -38.59 8.30 -27.86
#